data_fa0a78656bbe985c9781f052649369d9
#
_entry.id   fa0a78656bbe985c9781f052649369d9
#
_cell.length_a   1.000
_cell.length_b   1.000
_cell.length_c   1.000
_cell.angle_alpha   90.00
_cell.angle_beta   90.00
_cell.angle_gamma   90.00
#
_symmetry.space_group_name_H-M   'P 1'
#
loop_
_entity.id
_entity.type
_entity.pdbx_description
1 polymer ?
#
loop_
_entity_poly.entity_id
_entity_poly.type
_entity_poly.pdbx_seq_one_letter_code
_entity_poly.pdbx_strand_id
1 'polypeptide(L)'
;NNVAYVHLPFLQQASKIGLGTVTQFNVKVQSAELLDPVAREIDSTFRSDSQPTVTRPEKAFFAETAKQLIELIGFTHWLGLGAVAAVLGLVANAVLLIVRGRTKETAVLQTLGFSRFRIATLVTCEGLLLGLLGGALGVVSAVLFLHWQSFTLGNEGLTLAITPDAGVLFNGLLVALVLGFSASRYPAWRASRQSLVESLNAS
;
A
#
# COMPACT_ATOMS: atom_id res chain seq x y z
N ASN A 1 13.28 4.89 -19.35
CA ASN A 1 12.44 5.23 -20.51
C ASN A 1 12.00 3.95 -21.21
N ASN A 2 10.73 3.56 -21.04
CA ASN A 2 10.13 2.39 -21.69
C ASN A 2 9.28 2.81 -22.91
N VAL A 3 9.75 3.81 -23.66
CA VAL A 3 9.07 4.31 -24.86
C VAL A 3 9.85 3.86 -26.09
N ALA A 4 9.17 3.22 -27.02
CA ALA A 4 9.72 2.87 -28.31
C ALA A 4 9.09 3.75 -29.41
N TYR A 5 9.93 4.34 -30.26
CA TYR A 5 9.48 5.10 -31.41
C TYR A 5 9.49 4.20 -32.64
N VAL A 6 8.34 4.01 -33.24
CA VAL A 6 8.16 3.15 -34.43
C VAL A 6 7.40 3.91 -35.52
N HIS A 7 7.66 3.65 -36.76
CA HIS A 7 6.87 4.17 -37.89
C HIS A 7 5.42 3.68 -37.79
N LEU A 8 4.48 4.61 -37.67
CA LEU A 8 3.05 4.31 -37.52
C LEU A 8 2.51 3.38 -38.63
N PRO A 9 2.75 3.63 -39.95
CA PRO A 9 2.28 2.74 -41.00
C PRO A 9 2.81 1.30 -40.89
N PHE A 10 4.07 1.15 -40.44
CA PHE A 10 4.66 -0.16 -40.20
C PHE A 10 3.95 -0.91 -39.07
N LEU A 11 3.71 -0.22 -37.96
CA LEU A 11 3.02 -0.81 -36.81
C LEU A 11 1.59 -1.22 -37.15
N GLN A 12 0.86 -0.36 -37.87
CA GLN A 12 -0.51 -0.62 -38.29
C GLN A 12 -0.60 -1.81 -39.27
N GLN A 13 0.33 -1.91 -40.22
CA GLN A 13 0.40 -3.04 -41.16
C GLN A 13 0.80 -4.34 -40.47
N ALA A 14 1.76 -4.29 -39.54
CA ALA A 14 2.25 -5.47 -38.83
C ALA A 14 1.19 -6.03 -37.86
N SER A 15 0.48 -5.14 -37.15
CA SER A 15 -0.55 -5.53 -36.17
C SER A 15 -1.91 -5.83 -36.81
N LYS A 16 -2.17 -5.33 -37.99
CA LYS A 16 -3.47 -5.36 -38.72
C LYS A 16 -4.61 -4.72 -37.88
N ILE A 17 -4.27 -3.87 -36.95
CA ILE A 17 -5.20 -3.18 -36.03
C ILE A 17 -5.10 -1.68 -36.29
N GLY A 18 -6.23 -1.00 -36.37
CA GLY A 18 -6.30 0.45 -36.41
C GLY A 18 -5.71 1.06 -37.72
N LEU A 19 -5.85 0.39 -38.86
CA LEU A 19 -5.42 0.94 -40.15
C LEU A 19 -6.08 2.31 -40.40
N GLY A 20 -5.26 3.35 -40.54
CA GLY A 20 -5.72 4.71 -40.77
C GLY A 20 -6.24 5.45 -39.53
N THR A 21 -6.17 4.84 -38.34
CA THR A 21 -6.59 5.48 -37.08
C THR A 21 -5.41 5.72 -36.16
N VAL A 22 -5.51 6.73 -35.31
CA VAL A 22 -4.54 7.05 -34.25
C VAL A 22 -5.29 7.34 -32.96
N THR A 23 -4.64 7.05 -31.84
CA THR A 23 -5.23 7.27 -30.52
C THR A 23 -5.17 8.73 -30.11
N GLN A 24 -4.14 9.45 -30.58
CA GLN A 24 -3.88 10.83 -30.18
C GLN A 24 -3.15 11.59 -31.31
N PHE A 25 -3.55 12.84 -31.50
CA PHE A 25 -2.85 13.81 -32.35
C PHE A 25 -2.24 14.92 -31.50
N ASN A 26 -0.98 15.23 -31.71
CA ASN A 26 -0.33 16.38 -31.12
C ASN A 26 -0.31 17.54 -32.12
N VAL A 27 -1.04 18.62 -31.82
CA VAL A 27 -1.14 19.81 -32.64
C VAL A 27 -0.31 20.94 -32.02
N LYS A 28 0.65 21.46 -32.78
CA LYS A 28 1.48 22.59 -32.33
C LYS A 28 0.86 23.89 -32.84
N VAL A 29 0.56 24.80 -31.91
CA VAL A 29 0.09 26.17 -32.22
C VAL A 29 1.23 27.16 -32.12
N GLN A 30 1.10 28.31 -32.79
CA GLN A 30 2.14 29.35 -32.84
C GLN A 30 2.27 30.16 -31.56
N SER A 31 1.17 30.33 -30.81
CA SER A 31 1.16 31.07 -29.54
C SER A 31 0.18 30.43 -28.55
N ALA A 32 0.40 30.69 -27.24
CA ALA A 32 -0.45 30.16 -26.17
C ALA A 32 -1.91 30.70 -26.25
N GLU A 33 -2.10 31.87 -26.81
CA GLU A 33 -3.42 32.52 -26.96
C GLU A 33 -4.32 31.79 -27.98
N LEU A 34 -3.71 31.06 -28.92
CA LEU A 34 -4.41 30.27 -29.93
C LEU A 34 -4.81 28.88 -29.48
N LEU A 35 -4.40 28.44 -28.28
CA LEU A 35 -4.72 27.11 -27.79
C LEU A 35 -6.23 26.84 -27.69
N ASP A 36 -6.96 27.70 -27.00
CA ASP A 36 -8.39 27.53 -26.81
C ASP A 36 -9.24 27.75 -28.09
N PRO A 37 -8.95 28.74 -28.95
CA PRO A 37 -9.65 28.88 -30.24
C PRO A 37 -9.46 27.66 -31.15
N VAL A 38 -8.21 27.19 -31.32
CA VAL A 38 -7.90 26.04 -32.18
C VAL A 38 -8.48 24.75 -31.61
N ALA A 39 -8.44 24.55 -30.29
CA ALA A 39 -9.06 23.39 -29.67
C ALA A 39 -10.57 23.33 -29.94
N ARG A 40 -11.29 24.46 -29.79
CA ARG A 40 -12.72 24.53 -30.09
C ARG A 40 -13.04 24.32 -31.57
N GLU A 41 -12.21 24.82 -32.46
CA GLU A 41 -12.38 24.62 -33.89
C GLU A 41 -12.23 23.15 -34.29
N ILE A 42 -11.21 22.45 -33.76
CA ILE A 42 -11.00 21.03 -33.97
C ILE A 42 -12.21 20.24 -33.44
N ASP A 43 -12.61 20.45 -32.19
CA ASP A 43 -13.73 19.73 -31.57
C ASP A 43 -15.06 20.01 -32.27
N SER A 44 -15.28 21.23 -32.80
CA SER A 44 -16.47 21.56 -33.57
C SER A 44 -16.51 20.86 -34.92
N THR A 45 -15.35 20.73 -35.56
CA THR A 45 -15.20 20.09 -36.88
C THR A 45 -15.49 18.59 -36.80
N PHE A 46 -15.01 17.93 -35.74
CA PHE A 46 -15.15 16.48 -35.57
C PHE A 46 -16.33 16.08 -34.66
N ARG A 47 -17.16 17.03 -34.24
CA ARG A 47 -18.32 16.78 -33.35
C ARG A 47 -19.31 15.75 -33.90
N SER A 48 -19.50 15.73 -35.20
CA SER A 48 -20.46 14.84 -35.88
C SER A 48 -19.79 13.60 -36.50
N ASP A 49 -18.51 13.37 -36.22
CA ASP A 49 -17.81 12.20 -36.72
C ASP A 49 -18.19 10.95 -35.92
N SER A 50 -17.91 9.79 -36.46
CA SER A 50 -18.06 8.50 -35.81
C SER A 50 -17.24 8.36 -34.53
N GLN A 51 -16.14 9.15 -34.43
CA GLN A 51 -15.27 9.24 -33.26
C GLN A 51 -15.00 10.73 -32.94
N PRO A 52 -15.83 11.37 -32.13
CA PRO A 52 -15.63 12.77 -31.76
C PRO A 52 -14.34 12.97 -30.98
N THR A 53 -13.64 14.05 -31.26
CA THR A 53 -12.39 14.42 -30.61
C THR A 53 -12.64 15.30 -29.40
N VAL A 54 -11.75 15.23 -28.41
CA VAL A 54 -11.66 16.15 -27.29
C VAL A 54 -10.25 16.71 -27.25
N THR A 55 -10.11 18.01 -27.62
CA THR A 55 -8.83 18.69 -27.70
C THR A 55 -8.54 19.44 -26.42
N ARG A 56 -7.39 19.19 -25.81
CA ARG A 56 -6.97 19.83 -24.57
C ARG A 56 -5.53 20.31 -24.65
N PRO A 57 -5.16 21.42 -23.99
CA PRO A 57 -3.76 21.79 -23.82
C PRO A 57 -2.97 20.69 -23.14
N GLU A 58 -1.77 20.41 -23.63
CA GLU A 58 -0.88 19.37 -23.09
C GLU A 58 -0.66 19.52 -21.58
N LYS A 59 -0.49 20.76 -21.11
CA LYS A 59 -0.33 21.04 -19.68
C LYS A 59 -1.57 20.64 -18.85
N ALA A 60 -2.77 20.84 -19.37
CA ALA A 60 -4.01 20.45 -18.71
C ALA A 60 -4.17 18.93 -18.69
N PHE A 61 -3.79 18.26 -19.77
CA PHE A 61 -3.79 16.80 -19.85
C PHE A 61 -2.87 16.17 -18.80
N PHE A 62 -1.62 16.65 -18.71
CA PHE A 62 -0.69 16.16 -17.69
C PHE A 62 -1.15 16.49 -16.26
N ALA A 63 -1.76 17.67 -16.04
CA ALA A 63 -2.29 18.02 -14.72
C ALA A 63 -3.44 17.11 -14.30
N GLU A 64 -4.33 16.75 -15.21
CA GLU A 64 -5.44 15.84 -14.93
C GLU A 64 -4.95 14.41 -14.64
N THR A 65 -3.99 13.90 -15.43
CA THR A 65 -3.36 12.60 -15.20
C THR A 65 -2.62 12.57 -13.86
N ALA A 66 -1.89 13.64 -13.53
CA ALA A 66 -1.22 13.76 -12.23
C ALA A 66 -2.23 13.78 -11.07
N LYS A 67 -3.37 14.46 -11.23
CA LYS A 67 -4.43 14.48 -10.22
C LYS A 67 -5.00 13.07 -9.97
N GLN A 68 -5.27 12.31 -11.03
CA GLN A 68 -5.75 10.93 -10.91
C GLN A 68 -4.74 10.03 -10.18
N LEU A 69 -3.44 10.20 -10.45
CA LEU A 69 -2.39 9.48 -9.72
C LEU A 69 -2.36 9.86 -8.23
N ILE A 70 -2.51 11.15 -7.91
CA ILE A 70 -2.55 11.61 -6.51
C ILE A 70 -3.77 11.03 -5.77
N GLU A 71 -4.94 11.00 -6.41
CA GLU A 71 -6.15 10.40 -5.84
C GLU A 71 -5.98 8.89 -5.61
N LEU A 72 -5.35 8.18 -6.55
CA LEU A 72 -5.03 6.76 -6.41
C LEU A 72 -4.07 6.50 -5.24
N ILE A 73 -3.02 7.32 -5.11
CA ILE A 73 -2.08 7.26 -3.98
C ILE A 73 -2.82 7.52 -2.66
N GLY A 74 -3.69 8.52 -2.62
CA GLY A 74 -4.52 8.82 -1.45
C GLY A 74 -5.41 7.64 -1.04
N PHE A 75 -6.07 7.01 -1.99
CA PHE A 75 -6.88 5.81 -1.74
C PHE A 75 -6.05 4.65 -1.19
N THR A 76 -4.88 4.40 -1.78
CA THR A 76 -3.94 3.35 -1.32
C THR A 76 -3.47 3.61 0.11
N HIS A 77 -3.29 4.87 0.50
CA HIS A 77 -2.95 5.25 1.88
C HIS A 77 -4.04 4.84 2.88
N TRP A 78 -5.31 5.10 2.57
CA TRP A 78 -6.44 4.67 3.41
C TRP A 78 -6.57 3.16 3.51
N LEU A 79 -6.35 2.43 2.40
CA LEU A 79 -6.29 0.97 2.42
C LEU A 79 -5.17 0.45 3.32
N GLY A 80 -4.00 1.09 3.25
CA GLY A 80 -2.86 0.76 4.10
C GLY A 80 -3.18 0.96 5.58
N LEU A 81 -3.81 2.06 5.97
CA LEU A 81 -4.25 2.31 7.35
C LEU A 81 -5.27 1.25 7.82
N GLY A 82 -6.22 0.88 6.96
CA GLY A 82 -7.19 -0.19 7.25
C GLY A 82 -6.50 -1.54 7.49
N ALA A 83 -5.52 -1.89 6.65
CA ALA A 83 -4.72 -3.10 6.81
C ALA A 83 -3.92 -3.10 8.12
N VAL A 84 -3.28 -1.98 8.48
CA VAL A 84 -2.56 -1.80 9.75
C VAL A 84 -3.50 -2.00 10.94
N ALA A 85 -4.70 -1.42 10.92
CA ALA A 85 -5.69 -1.60 11.97
C ALA A 85 -6.16 -3.06 12.10
N ALA A 86 -6.38 -3.74 10.97
CA ALA A 86 -6.76 -5.16 10.95
C ALA A 86 -5.65 -6.05 11.54
N VAL A 87 -4.40 -5.83 11.14
CA VAL A 87 -3.24 -6.57 11.67
C VAL A 87 -3.07 -6.33 13.16
N LEU A 88 -3.24 -5.09 13.63
CA LEU A 88 -3.18 -4.78 15.06
C LEU A 88 -4.23 -5.58 15.85
N GLY A 89 -5.46 -5.67 15.35
CA GLY A 89 -6.51 -6.49 15.95
C GLY A 89 -6.17 -7.99 15.98
N LEU A 90 -5.64 -8.52 14.88
CA LEU A 90 -5.23 -9.92 14.76
C LEU A 90 -4.09 -10.27 15.74
N VAL A 91 -3.04 -9.44 15.80
CA VAL A 91 -1.90 -9.64 16.71
C VAL A 91 -2.36 -9.54 18.17
N ALA A 92 -3.19 -8.54 18.51
CA ALA A 92 -3.73 -8.40 19.85
C ALA A 92 -4.56 -9.64 20.28
N ASN A 93 -5.38 -10.16 19.37
CA ASN A 93 -6.16 -11.37 19.62
C ASN A 93 -5.26 -12.61 19.77
N ALA A 94 -4.24 -12.78 18.95
CA ALA A 94 -3.28 -13.87 19.06
C ALA A 94 -2.55 -13.85 20.41
N VAL A 95 -2.03 -12.69 20.83
CA VAL A 95 -1.36 -12.52 22.14
C VAL A 95 -2.34 -12.80 23.29
N LEU A 96 -3.60 -12.36 23.17
CA LEU A 96 -4.63 -12.63 24.17
C LEU A 96 -4.91 -14.12 24.33
N LEU A 97 -4.96 -14.87 23.22
CA LEU A 97 -5.15 -16.33 23.23
C LEU A 97 -3.96 -17.05 23.91
N ILE A 98 -2.73 -16.62 23.62
CA ILE A 98 -1.52 -17.14 24.24
C ILE A 98 -1.58 -16.91 25.77
N VAL A 99 -1.91 -15.69 26.21
CA VAL A 99 -2.03 -15.36 27.63
C VAL A 99 -3.10 -16.19 28.32
N ARG A 100 -4.25 -16.41 27.68
CA ARG A 100 -5.32 -17.28 28.22
C ARG A 100 -4.87 -18.73 28.34
N GLY A 101 -4.15 -19.26 27.36
CA GLY A 101 -3.64 -20.63 27.37
C GLY A 101 -2.61 -20.89 28.48
N ARG A 102 -1.90 -19.82 28.94
CA ARG A 102 -0.84 -19.91 29.94
C ARG A 102 -1.24 -19.38 31.32
N THR A 103 -2.53 -19.34 31.64
CA THR A 103 -3.03 -18.81 32.92
C THR A 103 -2.42 -19.52 34.12
N LYS A 104 -2.28 -20.86 34.08
CA LYS A 104 -1.67 -21.66 35.15
C LYS A 104 -0.18 -21.37 35.33
N GLU A 105 0.57 -21.21 34.22
CA GLU A 105 2.00 -20.83 34.28
C GLU A 105 2.19 -19.46 34.91
N THR A 106 1.33 -18.52 34.57
CA THR A 106 1.32 -17.17 35.14
C THR A 106 1.04 -17.17 36.64
N ALA A 107 0.12 -18.04 37.10
CA ALA A 107 -0.17 -18.23 38.52
C ALA A 107 1.05 -18.80 39.26
N VAL A 108 1.72 -19.81 38.70
CA VAL A 108 2.96 -20.36 39.29
C VAL A 108 4.06 -19.30 39.39
N LEU A 109 4.24 -18.48 38.35
CA LEU A 109 5.20 -17.38 38.40
C LEU A 109 4.88 -16.38 39.53
N GLN A 110 3.59 -16.09 39.76
CA GLN A 110 3.15 -15.20 40.85
C GLN A 110 3.42 -15.83 42.22
N THR A 111 3.22 -17.15 42.40
CA THR A 111 3.53 -17.83 43.67
C THR A 111 5.03 -17.87 43.94
N LEU A 112 5.87 -17.90 42.90
CA LEU A 112 7.34 -17.79 43.01
C LEU A 112 7.82 -16.34 43.28
N GLY A 113 6.90 -15.39 43.42
CA GLY A 113 7.23 -14.01 43.78
C GLY A 113 7.53 -13.08 42.61
N PHE A 114 7.21 -13.49 41.37
CA PHE A 114 7.33 -12.59 40.22
C PHE A 114 6.32 -11.46 40.32
N SER A 115 6.82 -10.22 40.23
CA SER A 115 5.96 -9.04 40.23
C SER A 115 5.08 -8.95 38.97
N ARG A 116 3.92 -8.32 39.12
CA ARG A 116 2.98 -8.08 38.01
C ARG A 116 3.64 -7.37 36.83
N PHE A 117 4.59 -6.46 37.11
CA PHE A 117 5.34 -5.75 36.12
C PHE A 117 6.24 -6.68 35.28
N ARG A 118 6.93 -7.62 35.92
CA ARG A 118 7.77 -8.63 35.20
C ARG A 118 6.94 -9.52 34.30
N ILE A 119 5.75 -9.94 34.74
CA ILE A 119 4.82 -10.71 33.91
C ILE A 119 4.34 -9.89 32.69
N ALA A 120 3.95 -8.63 32.92
CA ALA A 120 3.57 -7.73 31.82
C ALA A 120 4.71 -7.53 30.82
N THR A 121 5.95 -7.35 31.30
CA THR A 121 7.14 -7.21 30.42
C THR A 121 7.37 -8.46 29.60
N LEU A 122 7.23 -9.66 30.20
CA LEU A 122 7.40 -10.93 29.49
C LEU A 122 6.40 -11.06 28.34
N VAL A 123 5.12 -10.78 28.57
CA VAL A 123 4.07 -10.81 27.54
C VAL A 123 4.33 -9.75 26.47
N THR A 124 4.81 -8.56 26.86
CA THR A 124 5.15 -7.50 25.89
C THR A 124 6.34 -7.90 25.01
N CYS A 125 7.38 -8.51 25.60
CA CYS A 125 8.52 -9.04 24.82
C CYS A 125 8.10 -10.13 23.85
N GLU A 126 7.19 -11.02 24.24
CA GLU A 126 6.65 -12.06 23.37
C GLU A 126 5.89 -11.45 22.17
N GLY A 127 5.05 -10.44 22.42
CA GLY A 127 4.35 -9.71 21.36
C GLY A 127 5.30 -8.93 20.44
N LEU A 128 6.38 -8.36 20.99
CA LEU A 128 7.42 -7.70 20.20
C LEU A 128 8.18 -8.71 19.31
N LEU A 129 8.52 -9.88 19.82
CA LEU A 129 9.18 -10.94 19.05
C LEU A 129 8.30 -11.42 17.91
N LEU A 130 7.01 -11.65 18.18
CA LEU A 130 6.04 -12.02 17.13
C LEU A 130 5.90 -10.90 16.08
N GLY A 131 5.81 -9.65 16.50
CA GLY A 131 5.76 -8.50 15.61
C GLY A 131 7.02 -8.37 14.75
N LEU A 132 8.21 -8.54 15.32
CA LEU A 132 9.50 -8.49 14.61
C LEU A 132 9.63 -9.63 13.61
N LEU A 133 9.38 -10.88 14.02
CA LEU A 133 9.52 -12.04 13.13
C LEU A 133 8.49 -11.99 12.01
N GLY A 134 7.22 -11.73 12.33
CA GLY A 134 6.16 -11.60 11.34
C GLY A 134 6.38 -10.41 10.41
N GLY A 135 6.80 -9.27 10.96
CA GLY A 135 7.11 -8.06 10.19
C GLY A 135 8.31 -8.25 9.28
N ALA A 136 9.40 -8.87 9.75
CA ALA A 136 10.57 -9.15 8.94
C ALA A 136 10.23 -10.09 7.78
N LEU A 137 9.50 -11.19 8.05
CA LEU A 137 9.03 -12.10 7.00
C LEU A 137 8.10 -11.38 6.01
N GLY A 138 7.18 -10.56 6.48
CA GLY A 138 6.27 -9.79 5.64
C GLY A 138 7.00 -8.79 4.73
N VAL A 139 7.94 -8.01 5.28
CA VAL A 139 8.72 -7.04 4.52
C VAL A 139 9.62 -7.72 3.50
N VAL A 140 10.34 -8.78 3.90
CA VAL A 140 11.21 -9.53 2.99
C VAL A 140 10.41 -10.16 1.85
N SER A 141 9.28 -10.81 2.15
CA SER A 141 8.44 -11.41 1.12
C SER A 141 7.84 -10.38 0.17
N ALA A 142 7.43 -9.21 0.66
CA ALA A 142 6.93 -8.11 -0.15
C ALA A 142 7.99 -7.56 -1.10
N VAL A 143 9.22 -7.35 -0.61
CA VAL A 143 10.36 -6.87 -1.42
C VAL A 143 10.72 -7.90 -2.49
N LEU A 144 10.80 -9.19 -2.13
CA LEU A 144 11.07 -10.26 -3.10
C LEU A 144 10.00 -10.33 -4.18
N PHE A 145 8.73 -10.20 -3.80
CA PHE A 145 7.62 -10.19 -4.74
C PHE A 145 7.67 -9.01 -5.70
N LEU A 146 7.95 -7.80 -5.21
CA LEU A 146 8.09 -6.60 -6.03
C LEU A 146 9.27 -6.71 -7.00
N HIS A 147 10.40 -7.27 -6.55
CA HIS A 147 11.54 -7.54 -7.43
C HIS A 147 11.24 -8.56 -8.52
N TRP A 148 10.49 -9.60 -8.18
CA TRP A 148 10.18 -10.66 -9.14
C TRP A 148 9.20 -10.19 -10.21
N GLN A 149 8.20 -9.40 -9.85
CA GLN A 149 7.12 -8.98 -10.75
C GLN A 149 7.43 -7.69 -11.52
N SER A 150 8.49 -6.94 -11.19
CA SER A 150 8.85 -5.66 -11.85
C SER A 150 7.62 -4.76 -12.07
N PHE A 151 6.87 -4.51 -11.00
CA PHE A 151 5.63 -3.73 -11.07
C PHE A 151 5.88 -2.33 -11.60
N THR A 152 5.24 -2.01 -12.72
CA THR A 152 5.21 -0.67 -13.29
C THR A 152 3.76 -0.16 -13.28
N LEU A 153 3.54 0.98 -12.65
CA LEU A 153 2.30 1.73 -12.81
C LEU A 153 2.47 2.69 -13.99
N GLY A 154 1.62 2.55 -14.99
CA GLY A 154 1.68 3.41 -16.15
C GLY A 154 0.30 3.66 -16.74
N ASN A 155 0.07 4.90 -17.16
CA ASN A 155 -1.08 5.31 -17.95
C ASN A 155 -0.58 6.28 -19.03
N GLU A 156 -0.96 6.03 -20.28
CA GLU A 156 -0.77 6.93 -21.45
C GLU A 156 0.64 7.54 -21.59
N GLY A 157 1.70 6.70 -21.46
CA GLY A 157 3.09 7.12 -21.68
C GLY A 157 3.87 7.55 -20.44
N LEU A 158 3.24 7.63 -19.27
CA LEU A 158 3.91 7.80 -17.98
C LEU A 158 4.03 6.43 -17.30
N THR A 159 5.24 5.92 -17.19
CA THR A 159 5.52 4.68 -16.44
C THR A 159 6.31 5.00 -15.19
N LEU A 160 5.74 4.69 -14.03
CA LEU A 160 6.41 4.75 -12.74
C LEU A 160 6.80 3.33 -12.33
N ALA A 161 8.10 3.04 -12.31
CA ALA A 161 8.59 1.78 -11.78
C ALA A 161 8.55 1.82 -10.24
N ILE A 162 7.88 0.87 -9.63
CA ILE A 162 7.88 0.72 -8.17
C ILE A 162 9.11 -0.09 -7.80
N THR A 163 10.17 0.59 -7.40
CA THR A 163 11.38 -0.05 -6.88
C THR A 163 11.38 0.03 -5.36
N PRO A 164 11.47 -1.12 -4.65
CA PRO A 164 11.60 -1.10 -3.20
C PRO A 164 12.93 -0.47 -2.82
N ASP A 165 12.89 0.57 -1.99
CA ASP A 165 14.05 1.25 -1.42
C ASP A 165 14.32 0.76 0.01
N ALA A 166 15.55 0.94 0.50
CA ALA A 166 15.94 0.65 1.88
C ALA A 166 15.04 1.36 2.91
N GLY A 167 14.50 2.53 2.55
CA GLY A 167 13.52 3.26 3.36
C GLY A 167 12.22 2.48 3.58
N VAL A 168 11.76 1.73 2.60
CA VAL A 168 10.56 0.87 2.71
C VAL A 168 10.80 -0.26 3.70
N LEU A 169 12.00 -0.89 3.65
CA LEU A 169 12.41 -1.93 4.59
C LEU A 169 12.42 -1.41 6.03
N PHE A 170 13.07 -0.26 6.25
CA PHE A 170 13.19 0.34 7.57
C PHE A 170 11.82 0.75 8.12
N ASN A 171 11.02 1.45 7.34
CA ASN A 171 9.68 1.87 7.75
C ASN A 171 8.76 0.67 8.01
N GLY A 172 8.83 -0.38 7.20
CA GLY A 172 8.07 -1.61 7.40
C GLY A 172 8.40 -2.29 8.73
N LEU A 173 9.70 -2.42 9.07
CA LEU A 173 10.15 -2.96 10.33
C LEU A 173 9.74 -2.08 11.52
N LEU A 174 9.83 -0.76 11.38
CA LEU A 174 9.40 0.19 12.42
C LEU A 174 7.90 0.08 12.69
N VAL A 175 7.09 0.01 11.64
CA VAL A 175 5.64 -0.22 11.76
C VAL A 175 5.36 -1.57 12.45
N ALA A 176 6.07 -2.63 12.09
CA ALA A 176 5.92 -3.94 12.71
C ALA A 176 6.25 -3.92 14.22
N LEU A 177 7.31 -3.22 14.61
CA LEU A 177 7.67 -3.00 16.01
C LEU A 177 6.57 -2.25 16.79
N VAL A 178 6.09 -1.14 16.22
CA VAL A 178 5.03 -0.33 16.82
C VAL A 178 3.74 -1.14 16.97
N LEU A 179 3.38 -1.94 15.96
CA LEU A 179 2.23 -2.82 16.00
C LEU A 179 2.37 -3.92 17.06
N GLY A 180 3.50 -4.62 17.11
CA GLY A 180 3.78 -5.64 18.11
C GLY A 180 3.71 -5.11 19.53
N PHE A 181 4.30 -3.94 19.76
CA PHE A 181 4.26 -3.25 21.06
C PHE A 181 2.83 -2.82 21.43
N SER A 182 2.12 -2.16 20.53
CA SER A 182 0.79 -1.64 20.77
C SER A 182 -0.23 -2.76 21.00
N ALA A 183 -0.17 -3.81 20.19
CA ALA A 183 -1.06 -4.97 20.27
C ALA A 183 -0.88 -5.76 21.58
N SER A 184 0.33 -5.82 22.11
CA SER A 184 0.63 -6.56 23.35
C SER A 184 0.27 -5.79 24.63
N ARG A 185 0.06 -4.48 24.59
CA ARG A 185 -0.24 -3.68 25.79
C ARG A 185 -1.50 -4.12 26.53
N TYR A 186 -2.59 -4.32 25.82
CA TYR A 186 -3.85 -4.75 26.43
C TYR A 186 -3.75 -6.16 27.02
N PRO A 187 -3.28 -7.20 26.29
CA PRO A 187 -3.07 -8.52 26.86
C PRO A 187 -2.09 -8.55 28.04
N ALA A 188 -0.98 -7.80 27.97
CA ALA A 188 0.00 -7.70 29.03
C ALA A 188 -0.60 -7.11 30.32
N TRP A 189 -1.37 -6.02 30.19
CA TRP A 189 -2.08 -5.42 31.29
C TRP A 189 -3.10 -6.40 31.91
N ARG A 190 -3.84 -7.11 31.10
CA ARG A 190 -4.80 -8.13 31.54
C ARG A 190 -4.11 -9.28 32.25
N ALA A 191 -3.02 -9.81 31.70
CA ALA A 191 -2.23 -10.88 32.31
C ALA A 191 -1.71 -10.49 33.70
N SER A 192 -1.25 -9.24 33.87
CA SER A 192 -0.71 -8.73 35.14
C SER A 192 -1.78 -8.54 36.21
N ARG A 193 -3.06 -8.45 35.86
CA ARG A 193 -4.17 -8.23 36.79
C ARG A 193 -4.98 -9.48 37.16
N GLN A 194 -4.65 -10.65 36.58
CA GLN A 194 -5.32 -11.90 36.94
C GLN A 194 -5.08 -12.20 38.43
N SER A 195 -6.16 -12.55 39.14
CA SER A 195 -6.09 -12.91 40.55
C SER A 195 -5.62 -14.37 40.70
N LEU A 196 -4.74 -14.65 41.65
CA LEU A 196 -4.25 -15.99 42.00
C LEU A 196 -5.39 -16.99 42.25
N VAL A 197 -6.45 -16.54 42.91
CA VAL A 197 -7.61 -17.36 43.30
C VAL A 197 -8.41 -17.82 42.03
N GLU A 198 -8.58 -16.92 41.09
CA GLU A 198 -9.32 -17.18 39.83
C GLU A 198 -8.55 -18.11 38.89
N SER A 199 -7.20 -18.02 38.89
CA SER A 199 -6.32 -18.83 38.06
C SER A 199 -6.16 -20.26 38.57
N LEU A 200 -6.33 -20.52 39.86
CA LEU A 200 -6.27 -21.84 40.46
C LEU A 200 -7.62 -22.59 40.38
N ASN A 201 -8.72 -21.89 40.28
CA ASN A 201 -10.08 -22.47 40.17
C ASN A 201 -10.54 -22.66 38.71
N ALA A 202 -9.75 -22.28 37.74
CA ALA A 202 -10.03 -22.49 36.31
C ALA A 202 -9.55 -23.91 35.91
N SER A 203 -10.22 -24.93 36.43
CA SER A 203 -10.04 -26.32 36.05
C SER A 203 -11.23 -26.80 35.23
#